data_b98b8943eafe2f96d7e91e5983d374ea
#
_entry.id   b98b8943eafe2f96d7e91e5983d374ea
#
_cell.length_a   1.000
_cell.length_b   1.000
_cell.length_c   1.000
_cell.angle_alpha   90.00
_cell.angle_beta   90.00
_cell.angle_gamma   90.00
#
_symmetry.space_group_name_H-M   'P 1'
#
loop_
_entity.id
_entity.type
_entity.pdbx_description
1 polymer ?
#
loop_
_entity_poly.entity_id
_entity_poly.type
_entity_poly.pdbx_seq_one_letter_code
_entity_poly.pdbx_strand_id
1 'polypeptide(L)'
;KNVAMDTGCVPQLLDETVSLEEKRSIIDERVSMHGFQRGNIVGADGISMFDGKDYSDREYVKQAMQGNVYVSEPLISKITGELSIMVAAPVYKDGIKGEDIEGVVYFVPKETFLNDIVSSIKVSENSRAYMLNRSGDTIADITLDTITVQNIEKEAESDSSLKELASIHAAMREGGNGFGSYKNGKTGMFAAYAPVNGTDGWSVAVVAPQADYLATTYFDIAINLVMMVVAILLSIIVALKLANSISRPMKACADRMRRLVEGDLESPVPEVVSRDETGMLTQSTAELVEGLSVIIRDIGYLLGEMANQNLDIQSQNRDAYVGDFQSILHSMRNMKVELSEILLQINTSAEQVSSASSQVSSSAQ
;
A
#
# COMPACT_ATOMS: atom_id res chain seq x y z
N LYS A 1 27.81 -22.84 -29.29
CA LYS A 1 27.71 -22.74 -30.76
C LYS A 1 29.00 -22.17 -31.37
N ASN A 2 29.47 -21.01 -30.92
CA ASN A 2 30.66 -20.35 -31.50
C ASN A 2 31.89 -21.26 -31.46
N VAL A 3 32.15 -21.94 -30.32
CA VAL A 3 33.29 -22.87 -30.18
C VAL A 3 33.20 -24.02 -31.22
N ALA A 4 32.01 -24.61 -31.44
CA ALA A 4 31.83 -25.67 -32.39
C ALA A 4 32.07 -25.15 -33.81
N MET A 5 31.53 -23.95 -34.12
CA MET A 5 31.73 -23.32 -35.44
C MET A 5 33.20 -22.96 -35.69
N ASP A 6 33.85 -22.34 -34.72
CA ASP A 6 35.26 -21.98 -34.84
C ASP A 6 36.15 -23.21 -34.99
N THR A 7 35.80 -24.31 -34.32
CA THR A 7 36.51 -25.59 -34.48
C THR A 7 36.25 -26.22 -35.83
N GLY A 8 35.05 -26.10 -36.41
CA GLY A 8 34.72 -26.57 -37.75
C GLY A 8 35.47 -25.86 -38.87
N CYS A 9 36.06 -24.70 -38.57
CA CYS A 9 36.94 -23.97 -39.46
C CYS A 9 38.45 -24.29 -39.25
N VAL A 10 38.80 -25.36 -38.54
CA VAL A 10 40.18 -25.80 -38.36
C VAL A 10 40.56 -26.76 -39.49
N PRO A 11 41.49 -26.39 -40.42
CA PRO A 11 41.79 -27.19 -41.64
C PRO A 11 42.30 -28.61 -41.29
N GLN A 12 43.01 -28.76 -40.17
CA GLN A 12 43.64 -30.01 -39.77
C GLN A 12 42.65 -31.12 -39.38
N LEU A 13 41.35 -30.79 -39.13
CA LEU A 13 40.39 -31.79 -38.59
C LEU A 13 40.07 -32.90 -39.61
N LEU A 14 40.03 -32.59 -40.88
CA LEU A 14 39.69 -33.55 -41.95
C LEU A 14 40.87 -33.78 -42.92
N ASP A 15 42.00 -33.08 -42.75
CA ASP A 15 43.20 -33.30 -43.55
C ASP A 15 43.72 -34.71 -43.32
N GLU A 16 43.81 -35.50 -44.40
CA GLU A 16 44.26 -36.90 -44.38
C GLU A 16 45.77 -37.04 -43.96
N THR A 17 46.54 -35.96 -44.09
CA THR A 17 47.96 -35.96 -43.70
C THR A 17 48.17 -35.78 -42.18
N VAL A 18 47.13 -35.30 -41.46
CA VAL A 18 47.17 -35.07 -40.04
C VAL A 18 46.79 -36.37 -39.29
N SER A 19 47.60 -36.73 -38.32
CA SER A 19 47.36 -37.94 -37.55
C SER A 19 46.10 -37.88 -36.70
N LEU A 20 45.48 -39.05 -36.39
CA LEU A 20 44.29 -39.13 -35.56
C LEU A 20 44.57 -38.59 -34.13
N GLU A 21 45.78 -38.79 -33.60
CA GLU A 21 46.20 -38.24 -32.31
C GLU A 21 46.23 -36.72 -32.27
N GLU A 22 46.71 -36.12 -33.35
CA GLU A 22 46.78 -34.66 -33.48
C GLU A 22 45.37 -34.06 -33.61
N LYS A 23 44.51 -34.66 -34.41
CA LYS A 23 43.08 -34.29 -34.49
C LYS A 23 42.40 -34.39 -33.14
N ARG A 24 42.68 -35.46 -32.37
CA ARG A 24 42.16 -35.64 -31.02
C ARG A 24 42.68 -34.57 -30.07
N SER A 25 43.97 -34.23 -30.14
CA SER A 25 44.60 -33.19 -29.33
C SER A 25 43.91 -31.82 -29.56
N ILE A 26 43.59 -31.50 -30.80
CA ILE A 26 42.84 -30.24 -31.11
C ILE A 26 41.46 -30.24 -30.43
N ILE A 27 40.75 -31.35 -30.49
CA ILE A 27 39.42 -31.46 -29.86
C ILE A 27 39.52 -31.42 -28.32
N ASP A 28 40.48 -32.16 -27.74
CA ASP A 28 40.68 -32.21 -26.29
C ASP A 28 41.12 -30.87 -25.71
N GLU A 29 41.93 -30.10 -26.45
CA GLU A 29 42.25 -28.72 -26.08
C GLU A 29 40.97 -27.83 -26.01
N ARG A 30 40.08 -27.89 -27.03
CA ARG A 30 38.83 -27.16 -27.01
C ARG A 30 37.89 -27.61 -25.89
N VAL A 31 37.82 -28.92 -25.64
CA VAL A 31 37.06 -29.52 -24.51
C VAL A 31 37.57 -28.97 -23.20
N SER A 32 38.87 -28.98 -22.95
CA SER A 32 39.45 -28.49 -21.71
C SER A 32 39.26 -26.97 -21.55
N MET A 33 39.57 -26.21 -22.59
CA MET A 33 39.47 -24.73 -22.56
C MET A 33 38.07 -24.21 -22.27
N HIS A 34 37.06 -24.90 -22.80
CA HIS A 34 35.67 -24.43 -22.72
C HIS A 34 34.79 -25.23 -21.77
N GLY A 35 35.39 -26.20 -21.04
CA GLY A 35 34.69 -26.95 -20.02
C GLY A 35 33.62 -27.93 -20.53
N PHE A 36 33.77 -28.40 -21.77
CA PHE A 36 32.97 -29.50 -22.28
C PHE A 36 33.33 -30.82 -21.62
N GLN A 37 32.47 -31.81 -21.68
CA GLN A 37 32.71 -33.15 -21.19
C GLN A 37 33.57 -33.95 -22.23
N ARG A 38 33.27 -33.79 -23.52
CA ARG A 38 33.93 -34.43 -24.62
C ARG A 38 33.64 -33.74 -25.96
N GLY A 39 34.43 -34.05 -26.94
CA GLY A 39 34.18 -33.67 -28.35
C GLY A 39 34.46 -34.83 -29.30
N ASN A 40 33.93 -34.75 -30.51
CA ASN A 40 34.14 -35.78 -31.53
C ASN A 40 34.06 -35.17 -32.94
N ILE A 41 34.65 -35.89 -33.90
CA ILE A 41 34.59 -35.58 -35.30
C ILE A 41 33.90 -36.74 -36.03
N VAL A 42 32.96 -36.40 -36.92
CA VAL A 42 32.20 -37.33 -37.76
C VAL A 42 32.46 -37.00 -39.19
N GLY A 43 32.86 -37.93 -40.01
CA GLY A 43 33.11 -37.78 -41.45
C GLY A 43 31.81 -37.53 -42.24
N ALA A 44 31.91 -37.22 -43.52
CA ALA A 44 30.77 -37.06 -44.41
C ALA A 44 29.94 -38.33 -44.55
N ASP A 45 30.52 -39.48 -44.29
CA ASP A 45 29.85 -40.80 -44.27
C ASP A 45 29.03 -41.03 -43.00
N GLY A 46 29.05 -40.12 -42.06
CA GLY A 46 28.39 -40.23 -40.78
C GLY A 46 29.12 -41.09 -39.73
N ILE A 47 30.33 -41.55 -40.05
CA ILE A 47 31.14 -42.37 -39.14
C ILE A 47 32.08 -41.48 -38.28
N SER A 48 32.11 -41.76 -36.99
CA SER A 48 33.01 -41.05 -36.07
C SER A 48 34.46 -41.51 -36.27
N MET A 49 35.36 -40.51 -36.36
CA MET A 49 36.81 -40.77 -36.48
C MET A 49 37.40 -41.35 -35.17
N PHE A 50 36.79 -41.11 -34.02
CA PHE A 50 37.40 -41.46 -32.74
C PHE A 50 36.88 -42.77 -32.14
N ASP A 51 35.63 -43.15 -32.43
CA ASP A 51 35.03 -44.35 -31.86
C ASP A 51 34.46 -45.31 -32.91
N GLY A 52 34.53 -44.93 -34.20
CA GLY A 52 34.10 -45.76 -35.33
C GLY A 52 32.58 -46.03 -35.39
N LYS A 53 31.77 -45.37 -34.58
CA LYS A 53 30.31 -45.55 -34.55
C LYS A 53 29.65 -44.69 -35.63
N ASP A 54 28.50 -45.22 -36.10
CA ASP A 54 27.65 -44.52 -37.03
C ASP A 54 26.71 -43.51 -36.29
N TYR A 55 26.77 -42.26 -36.69
CA TYR A 55 25.98 -41.14 -36.20
C TYR A 55 25.11 -40.50 -37.28
N SER A 56 25.05 -41.07 -38.49
CA SER A 56 24.29 -40.58 -39.65
C SER A 56 22.79 -40.43 -39.37
N ASP A 57 22.25 -41.23 -38.43
CA ASP A 57 20.87 -41.17 -37.99
C ASP A 57 20.58 -39.97 -37.10
N ARG A 58 21.58 -39.34 -36.50
CA ARG A 58 21.44 -38.28 -35.51
C ARG A 58 21.11 -36.94 -36.13
N GLU A 59 20.06 -36.27 -35.60
CA GLU A 59 19.59 -35.00 -36.13
C GLU A 59 20.67 -33.91 -36.09
N TYR A 60 21.48 -33.83 -35.02
CA TYR A 60 22.58 -32.87 -34.94
C TYR A 60 23.66 -33.06 -36.02
N VAL A 61 23.86 -34.29 -36.50
CA VAL A 61 24.79 -34.55 -37.61
C VAL A 61 24.15 -34.11 -38.94
N LYS A 62 22.86 -34.46 -39.17
CA LYS A 62 22.11 -34.06 -40.38
C LYS A 62 22.05 -32.53 -40.50
N GLN A 63 21.75 -31.85 -39.43
CA GLN A 63 21.68 -30.37 -39.42
C GLN A 63 23.05 -29.75 -39.68
N ALA A 64 24.11 -30.26 -39.08
CA ALA A 64 25.45 -29.76 -39.33
C ALA A 64 25.92 -30.03 -40.79
N MET A 65 25.61 -31.17 -41.36
CA MET A 65 25.88 -31.47 -42.76
C MET A 65 25.11 -30.54 -43.74
N GLN A 66 24.02 -29.89 -43.28
CA GLN A 66 23.28 -28.87 -44.01
C GLN A 66 23.85 -27.45 -43.82
N GLY A 67 24.97 -27.29 -43.10
CA GLY A 67 25.59 -26.01 -42.79
C GLY A 67 25.11 -25.31 -41.52
N ASN A 68 24.21 -25.94 -40.76
CA ASN A 68 23.64 -25.36 -39.56
C ASN A 68 24.49 -25.65 -38.31
N VAL A 69 24.70 -24.66 -37.46
CA VAL A 69 25.23 -24.91 -36.10
C VAL A 69 24.03 -25.27 -35.21
N TYR A 70 23.97 -26.52 -34.81
CA TYR A 70 22.83 -27.08 -34.15
C TYR A 70 23.08 -27.50 -32.68
N VAL A 71 22.11 -27.28 -31.83
CA VAL A 71 22.13 -27.77 -30.47
C VAL A 71 20.98 -28.79 -30.37
N SER A 72 21.33 -30.05 -30.03
CA SER A 72 20.33 -31.08 -29.92
C SER A 72 19.46 -30.91 -28.68
N GLU A 73 18.23 -31.42 -28.73
CA GLU A 73 17.51 -31.73 -27.51
C GLU A 73 18.27 -32.74 -26.69
N PRO A 74 17.97 -32.86 -25.36
CA PRO A 74 18.51 -33.94 -24.56
C PRO A 74 18.21 -35.30 -25.21
N LEU A 75 19.25 -36.09 -25.45
CA LEU A 75 19.15 -37.39 -26.10
C LEU A 75 20.08 -38.40 -25.42
N ILE A 76 19.78 -39.67 -25.58
CA ILE A 76 20.63 -40.75 -25.06
C ILE A 76 21.89 -40.85 -25.93
N SER A 77 23.03 -40.68 -25.27
CA SER A 77 24.34 -40.73 -25.91
C SER A 77 24.69 -42.17 -26.35
N LYS A 78 25.14 -42.37 -27.62
CA LYS A 78 25.64 -43.66 -28.08
C LYS A 78 26.95 -44.09 -27.42
N ILE A 79 27.66 -43.15 -26.73
CA ILE A 79 28.93 -43.40 -26.07
C ILE A 79 28.69 -43.85 -24.62
N THR A 80 27.96 -43.03 -23.81
CA THR A 80 27.80 -43.27 -22.38
C THR A 80 26.49 -43.92 -21.99
N GLY A 81 25.47 -43.90 -22.85
CA GLY A 81 24.10 -44.33 -22.52
C GLY A 81 23.34 -43.34 -21.63
N GLU A 82 23.90 -42.17 -21.33
CA GLU A 82 23.35 -41.16 -20.48
C GLU A 82 22.69 -40.05 -21.31
N LEU A 83 21.80 -39.30 -20.68
CA LEU A 83 21.15 -38.15 -21.28
C LEU A 83 22.18 -37.04 -21.53
N SER A 84 22.34 -36.62 -22.75
CA SER A 84 23.36 -35.63 -23.15
C SER A 84 22.82 -34.69 -24.24
N ILE A 85 23.38 -33.50 -24.32
CA ILE A 85 23.12 -32.52 -25.37
C ILE A 85 24.35 -32.45 -26.27
N MET A 86 24.17 -32.36 -27.57
CA MET A 86 25.23 -32.20 -28.54
C MET A 86 25.16 -30.82 -29.17
N VAL A 87 26.31 -30.14 -29.21
CA VAL A 87 26.47 -28.87 -29.95
C VAL A 87 27.34 -29.19 -31.16
N ALA A 88 26.70 -29.25 -32.30
CA ALA A 88 27.36 -29.65 -33.57
C ALA A 88 27.51 -28.46 -34.51
N ALA A 89 28.59 -28.51 -35.32
CA ALA A 89 28.84 -27.56 -36.40
C ALA A 89 29.44 -28.29 -37.60
N PRO A 90 29.26 -27.77 -38.82
CA PRO A 90 29.94 -28.29 -39.99
C PRO A 90 31.44 -28.14 -39.88
N VAL A 91 32.18 -29.12 -40.44
CA VAL A 91 33.61 -28.98 -40.74
C VAL A 91 33.75 -28.71 -42.22
N TYR A 92 34.31 -27.54 -42.53
CA TYR A 92 34.42 -27.07 -43.88
C TYR A 92 35.76 -27.49 -44.50
N LYS A 93 35.73 -27.74 -45.80
CA LYS A 93 36.92 -28.00 -46.58
C LYS A 93 37.94 -26.87 -46.40
N ASP A 94 39.18 -27.26 -46.19
CA ASP A 94 40.32 -26.36 -45.94
C ASP A 94 40.07 -25.34 -44.80
N GLY A 95 39.09 -25.58 -43.92
CA GLY A 95 38.69 -24.68 -42.82
C GLY A 95 37.98 -23.41 -43.30
N ILE A 96 37.54 -23.32 -44.53
CA ILE A 96 36.96 -22.11 -45.13
C ILE A 96 35.43 -22.17 -45.05
N LYS A 97 34.86 -21.33 -44.21
CA LYS A 97 33.40 -21.27 -44.02
C LYS A 97 32.69 -20.92 -45.34
N GLY A 98 31.74 -21.79 -45.72
CA GLY A 98 30.93 -21.66 -46.94
C GLY A 98 31.43 -22.52 -48.12
N GLU A 99 32.57 -23.17 -47.97
CA GLU A 99 33.02 -24.24 -48.85
C GLU A 99 32.26 -25.56 -48.58
N ASP A 100 32.62 -26.62 -49.34
CA ASP A 100 32.03 -27.95 -49.15
C ASP A 100 32.17 -28.44 -47.69
N ILE A 101 31.14 -29.09 -47.20
CA ILE A 101 31.11 -29.66 -45.86
C ILE A 101 31.63 -31.10 -45.96
N GLU A 102 32.76 -31.38 -45.35
CA GLU A 102 33.43 -32.67 -45.36
C GLU A 102 33.19 -33.49 -44.08
N GLY A 103 32.52 -32.91 -43.08
CA GLY A 103 32.19 -33.60 -41.86
C GLY A 103 31.52 -32.72 -40.81
N VAL A 104 31.44 -33.23 -39.59
CA VAL A 104 30.79 -32.57 -38.46
C VAL A 104 31.69 -32.67 -37.22
N VAL A 105 31.89 -31.57 -36.54
CA VAL A 105 32.43 -31.55 -35.19
C VAL A 105 31.29 -31.35 -34.21
N TYR A 106 31.29 -32.13 -33.13
CA TYR A 106 30.35 -31.88 -32.03
C TYR A 106 31.05 -31.92 -30.68
N PHE A 107 30.50 -31.11 -29.75
CA PHE A 107 30.90 -31.08 -28.37
C PHE A 107 29.71 -31.43 -27.48
N VAL A 108 30.01 -32.08 -26.37
CA VAL A 108 29.03 -32.47 -25.35
C VAL A 108 29.30 -31.61 -24.13
N PRO A 109 28.42 -30.67 -23.78
CA PRO A 109 28.45 -29.99 -22.50
C PRO A 109 28.35 -30.97 -21.33
N LYS A 110 28.61 -30.52 -20.12
CA LYS A 110 28.35 -31.32 -18.93
C LYS A 110 26.86 -31.67 -18.86
N GLU A 111 26.53 -32.86 -18.35
CA GLU A 111 25.15 -33.33 -18.24
C GLU A 111 24.25 -32.39 -17.48
N THR A 112 24.80 -31.68 -16.46
CA THR A 112 24.09 -30.72 -15.64
C THR A 112 23.95 -29.34 -16.32
N PHE A 113 24.51 -29.12 -17.52
CA PHE A 113 24.64 -27.80 -18.13
C PHE A 113 23.33 -26.99 -18.20
N LEU A 114 22.24 -27.58 -18.69
CA LEU A 114 20.96 -26.88 -18.72
C LEU A 114 20.38 -26.71 -17.32
N ASN A 115 20.52 -27.72 -16.46
CA ASN A 115 20.04 -27.65 -15.09
C ASN A 115 20.79 -26.64 -14.25
N ASP A 116 22.11 -26.49 -14.48
CA ASP A 116 22.92 -25.44 -13.84
C ASP A 116 22.41 -24.04 -14.23
N ILE A 117 22.05 -23.86 -15.51
CA ILE A 117 21.47 -22.62 -15.99
C ILE A 117 20.12 -22.33 -15.30
N VAL A 118 19.16 -23.27 -15.38
CA VAL A 118 17.82 -23.03 -14.81
C VAL A 118 17.87 -22.91 -13.29
N SER A 119 18.77 -23.62 -12.61
CA SER A 119 18.98 -23.52 -11.17
C SER A 119 19.55 -22.18 -10.72
N SER A 120 20.30 -21.51 -11.61
CA SER A 120 20.87 -20.18 -11.34
C SER A 120 19.84 -19.05 -11.49
N ILE A 121 18.72 -19.30 -12.18
CA ILE A 121 17.69 -18.30 -12.41
C ILE A 121 16.75 -18.26 -11.22
N LYS A 122 16.88 -17.20 -10.40
CA LYS A 122 16.03 -16.95 -9.24
C LYS A 122 15.50 -15.52 -9.27
N VAL A 123 14.20 -15.36 -9.09
CA VAL A 123 13.51 -14.07 -9.02
C VAL A 123 12.85 -13.84 -7.66
N SER A 124 12.71 -14.90 -6.85
CA SER A 124 12.30 -14.87 -5.45
C SER A 124 12.91 -16.08 -4.71
N GLU A 125 12.75 -16.14 -3.39
CA GLU A 125 13.30 -17.19 -2.57
C GLU A 125 12.85 -18.60 -3.01
N ASN A 126 11.54 -18.73 -3.34
CA ASN A 126 10.93 -20.00 -3.74
C ASN A 126 10.67 -20.11 -5.26
N SER A 127 11.30 -19.23 -6.05
CA SER A 127 11.20 -19.29 -7.51
C SER A 127 12.06 -20.43 -8.07
N ARG A 128 11.61 -20.98 -9.20
CA ARG A 128 12.34 -21.95 -9.99
C ARG A 128 12.18 -21.67 -11.48
N ALA A 129 13.14 -22.12 -12.27
CA ALA A 129 13.03 -22.05 -13.71
C ALA A 129 13.06 -23.45 -14.32
N TYR A 130 12.47 -23.60 -15.49
CA TYR A 130 12.50 -24.81 -16.30
C TYR A 130 12.45 -24.44 -17.80
N MET A 131 12.80 -25.40 -18.65
CA MET A 131 12.78 -25.20 -20.09
C MET A 131 11.97 -26.27 -20.79
N LEU A 132 11.30 -25.87 -21.87
CA LEU A 132 10.56 -26.75 -22.76
C LEU A 132 11.18 -26.74 -24.15
N ASN A 133 11.05 -27.87 -24.85
CA ASN A 133 11.31 -27.95 -26.27
C ASN A 133 10.09 -27.53 -27.11
N ARG A 134 10.22 -27.57 -28.43
CA ARG A 134 9.15 -27.26 -29.37
C ARG A 134 7.94 -28.21 -29.27
N SER A 135 8.11 -29.42 -28.73
CA SER A 135 7.03 -30.40 -28.53
C SER A 135 6.30 -30.21 -27.20
N GLY A 136 6.74 -29.29 -26.33
CA GLY A 136 6.21 -29.05 -25.00
C GLY A 136 6.75 -30.01 -23.94
N ASP A 137 7.77 -30.83 -24.31
CA ASP A 137 8.42 -31.72 -23.33
C ASP A 137 9.42 -30.92 -22.49
N THR A 138 9.53 -31.23 -21.20
CA THR A 138 10.50 -30.62 -20.30
C THR A 138 11.92 -31.08 -20.64
N ILE A 139 12.83 -30.13 -20.92
CA ILE A 139 14.23 -30.44 -21.27
C ILE A 139 15.22 -29.97 -20.22
N ALA A 140 14.82 -29.14 -19.26
CA ALA A 140 15.58 -28.78 -18.08
C ALA A 140 14.62 -28.40 -16.94
N ASP A 141 14.88 -28.93 -15.78
CA ASP A 141 14.16 -28.62 -14.52
C ASP A 141 15.10 -28.94 -13.36
N ILE A 142 14.85 -28.31 -12.22
CA ILE A 142 15.51 -28.66 -10.96
C ILE A 142 15.17 -30.11 -10.54
N THR A 143 13.99 -30.59 -10.93
CA THR A 143 13.53 -31.96 -10.74
C THR A 143 13.96 -32.81 -11.94
N LEU A 144 15.02 -33.57 -11.81
CA LEU A 144 15.63 -34.33 -12.93
C LEU A 144 14.68 -35.36 -13.56
N ASP A 145 13.81 -35.97 -12.78
CA ASP A 145 12.89 -37.04 -13.23
C ASP A 145 11.82 -36.53 -14.22
N THR A 146 11.65 -35.22 -14.34
CA THR A 146 10.70 -34.62 -15.30
C THR A 146 11.29 -34.45 -16.70
N ILE A 147 12.62 -34.47 -16.82
CA ILE A 147 13.32 -34.21 -18.07
C ILE A 147 13.03 -35.32 -19.09
N THR A 148 12.61 -34.94 -20.28
CA THR A 148 12.18 -35.79 -21.43
C THR A 148 10.95 -36.70 -21.15
N VAL A 149 10.35 -36.66 -19.96
CA VAL A 149 9.21 -37.48 -19.56
C VAL A 149 7.97 -36.63 -19.42
N GLN A 150 8.07 -35.46 -18.84
CA GLN A 150 6.94 -34.61 -18.53
C GLN A 150 6.52 -33.74 -19.72
N ASN A 151 5.20 -33.80 -20.02
CA ASN A 151 4.55 -32.89 -20.96
C ASN A 151 3.20 -32.47 -20.39
N ILE A 152 3.15 -31.27 -19.85
CA ILE A 152 1.96 -30.74 -19.13
C ILE A 152 0.76 -30.58 -20.07
N GLU A 153 0.95 -30.31 -21.36
CA GLU A 153 -0.15 -30.20 -22.32
C GLU A 153 -0.86 -31.57 -22.46
N LYS A 154 -0.08 -32.66 -22.56
CA LYS A 154 -0.63 -34.03 -22.63
C LYS A 154 -1.23 -34.48 -21.31
N GLU A 155 -0.60 -34.19 -20.19
CA GLU A 155 -1.10 -34.54 -18.86
C GLU A 155 -2.43 -33.82 -18.53
N ALA A 156 -2.61 -32.59 -19.00
CA ALA A 156 -3.83 -31.80 -18.83
C ALA A 156 -5.08 -32.40 -19.55
N GLU A 157 -4.87 -33.33 -20.48
CA GLU A 157 -5.98 -34.07 -21.12
C GLU A 157 -6.71 -34.97 -20.09
N SER A 158 -5.97 -35.51 -19.12
CA SER A 158 -6.50 -36.38 -18.07
C SER A 158 -6.66 -35.63 -16.72
N ASP A 159 -5.88 -34.60 -16.46
CA ASP A 159 -5.94 -33.79 -15.23
C ASP A 159 -6.33 -32.34 -15.51
N SER A 160 -7.58 -32.02 -15.23
CA SER A 160 -8.13 -30.68 -15.44
C SER A 160 -7.49 -29.59 -14.57
N SER A 161 -6.79 -29.94 -13.48
CA SER A 161 -6.10 -28.99 -12.64
C SER A 161 -4.88 -28.38 -13.31
N LEU A 162 -4.34 -29.05 -14.34
CA LEU A 162 -3.18 -28.59 -15.10
C LEU A 162 -3.54 -27.68 -16.28
N LYS A 163 -4.80 -27.41 -16.57
CA LYS A 163 -5.24 -26.64 -17.76
C LYS A 163 -4.66 -25.23 -17.82
N GLU A 164 -4.58 -24.55 -16.67
CA GLU A 164 -3.99 -23.19 -16.62
C GLU A 164 -2.50 -23.23 -17.00
N LEU A 165 -1.75 -24.19 -16.45
CA LEU A 165 -0.34 -24.37 -16.74
C LEU A 165 -0.13 -24.86 -18.20
N ALA A 166 -0.96 -25.76 -18.67
CA ALA A 166 -0.92 -26.24 -20.06
C ALA A 166 -1.14 -25.12 -21.08
N SER A 167 -2.01 -24.17 -20.78
CA SER A 167 -2.20 -22.98 -21.62
C SER A 167 -0.93 -22.11 -21.71
N ILE A 168 -0.20 -22.00 -20.59
CA ILE A 168 1.10 -21.31 -20.57
C ILE A 168 2.14 -22.08 -21.40
N HIS A 169 2.21 -23.41 -21.25
CA HIS A 169 3.12 -24.26 -22.03
C HIS A 169 2.83 -24.20 -23.53
N ALA A 170 1.55 -24.18 -23.93
CA ALA A 170 1.17 -24.00 -25.32
C ALA A 170 1.68 -22.67 -25.90
N ALA A 171 1.54 -21.57 -25.15
CA ALA A 171 2.07 -20.27 -25.55
C ALA A 171 3.61 -20.24 -25.62
N MET A 172 4.28 -20.95 -24.73
CA MET A 172 5.75 -21.14 -24.75
C MET A 172 6.18 -21.90 -26.00
N ARG A 173 5.52 -23.00 -26.29
CA ARG A 173 5.79 -23.87 -27.48
C ARG A 173 5.60 -23.10 -28.79
N GLU A 174 4.65 -22.17 -28.85
CA GLU A 174 4.43 -21.29 -30.00
C GLU A 174 5.48 -20.16 -30.12
N GLY A 175 6.48 -20.12 -29.23
CA GLY A 175 7.53 -19.12 -29.24
C GLY A 175 7.09 -17.76 -28.70
N GLY A 176 5.99 -17.72 -27.94
CA GLY A 176 5.50 -16.52 -27.28
C GLY A 176 6.39 -16.13 -26.09
N ASN A 177 6.32 -14.85 -25.73
CA ASN A 177 6.78 -14.35 -24.46
C ASN A 177 5.60 -13.80 -23.68
N GLY A 178 5.62 -13.91 -22.36
CA GLY A 178 4.48 -13.44 -21.58
C GLY A 178 4.58 -13.74 -20.10
N PHE A 179 3.48 -13.43 -19.46
CA PHE A 179 3.27 -13.65 -18.03
C PHE A 179 1.89 -14.25 -17.83
N GLY A 180 1.79 -15.21 -16.91
CA GLY A 180 0.54 -15.85 -16.55
C GLY A 180 0.50 -16.22 -15.08
N SER A 181 -0.65 -16.68 -14.63
CA SER A 181 -0.81 -17.28 -13.32
C SER A 181 -1.53 -18.62 -13.43
N TYR A 182 -1.20 -19.54 -12.53
CA TYR A 182 -1.82 -20.86 -12.45
C TYR A 182 -1.85 -21.34 -11.01
N LYS A 183 -2.61 -22.38 -10.73
CA LYS A 183 -2.63 -23.05 -9.43
C LYS A 183 -1.80 -24.32 -9.46
N ASN A 184 -0.89 -24.46 -8.51
CA ASN A 184 -0.23 -25.71 -8.20
C ASN A 184 -0.79 -26.25 -6.88
N GLY A 185 -1.76 -27.15 -6.96
CA GLY A 185 -2.56 -27.56 -5.82
C GLY A 185 -3.32 -26.39 -5.20
N LYS A 186 -2.98 -26.03 -3.95
CA LYS A 186 -3.57 -24.88 -3.23
C LYS A 186 -2.79 -23.57 -3.39
N THR A 187 -1.60 -23.63 -4.01
CA THR A 187 -0.69 -22.49 -4.12
C THR A 187 -0.89 -21.78 -5.44
N GLY A 188 -1.19 -20.49 -5.40
CA GLY A 188 -1.17 -19.63 -6.58
C GLY A 188 0.27 -19.38 -7.02
N MET A 189 0.55 -19.57 -8.31
CA MET A 189 1.86 -19.40 -8.92
C MET A 189 1.79 -18.31 -9.99
N PHE A 190 2.86 -17.54 -10.13
CA PHE A 190 3.13 -16.72 -11.30
C PHE A 190 4.11 -17.46 -12.22
N ALA A 191 3.98 -17.26 -13.52
CA ALA A 191 4.88 -17.77 -14.55
C ALA A 191 5.21 -16.65 -15.54
N ALA A 192 6.49 -16.38 -15.71
CA ALA A 192 7.01 -15.54 -16.79
C ALA A 192 7.79 -16.42 -17.76
N TYR A 193 7.58 -16.26 -19.06
CA TYR A 193 8.20 -17.13 -20.05
C TYR A 193 8.65 -16.35 -21.29
N ALA A 194 9.68 -16.90 -21.94
CA ALA A 194 10.22 -16.34 -23.18
C ALA A 194 10.89 -17.43 -24.03
N PRO A 195 10.97 -17.25 -25.36
CA PRO A 195 11.71 -18.15 -26.24
C PRO A 195 13.23 -18.03 -26.00
N VAL A 196 13.95 -19.12 -26.19
CA VAL A 196 15.41 -19.17 -26.13
C VAL A 196 15.96 -19.02 -27.54
N ASN A 197 16.45 -17.83 -27.84
CA ASN A 197 16.98 -17.52 -29.16
C ASN A 197 18.15 -18.42 -29.58
N GLY A 198 18.16 -18.81 -30.82
CA GLY A 198 19.21 -19.65 -31.38
C GLY A 198 19.11 -21.12 -31.05
N THR A 199 17.98 -21.59 -30.56
CA THR A 199 17.61 -23.00 -30.36
C THR A 199 16.47 -23.37 -31.31
N ASP A 200 16.15 -24.66 -31.41
CA ASP A 200 15.01 -25.12 -32.23
C ASP A 200 13.70 -25.05 -31.43
N GLY A 201 13.22 -23.81 -31.21
CA GLY A 201 11.94 -23.55 -30.56
C GLY A 201 11.90 -23.86 -29.06
N TRP A 202 13.05 -23.74 -28.37
CA TRP A 202 13.05 -23.88 -26.90
C TRP A 202 12.51 -22.63 -26.23
N SER A 203 11.89 -22.84 -25.09
CA SER A 203 11.38 -21.77 -24.24
C SER A 203 11.79 -22.00 -22.80
N VAL A 204 12.03 -20.91 -22.07
CA VAL A 204 12.30 -20.90 -20.64
C VAL A 204 11.14 -20.26 -19.90
N ALA A 205 10.73 -20.87 -18.79
CA ALA A 205 9.82 -20.26 -17.84
C ALA A 205 10.46 -20.11 -16.47
N VAL A 206 10.13 -19.02 -15.80
CA VAL A 206 10.44 -18.79 -14.40
C VAL A 206 9.14 -18.74 -13.63
N VAL A 207 8.98 -19.60 -12.63
CA VAL A 207 7.78 -19.67 -11.82
C VAL A 207 8.08 -19.34 -10.37
N ALA A 208 7.16 -18.65 -9.72
CA ALA A 208 7.28 -18.26 -8.33
C ALA A 208 5.93 -18.28 -7.61
N PRO A 209 5.87 -18.65 -6.33
CA PRO A 209 4.66 -18.51 -5.55
C PRO A 209 4.18 -17.07 -5.50
N GLN A 210 2.87 -16.85 -5.67
CA GLN A 210 2.28 -15.51 -5.50
C GLN A 210 2.52 -14.96 -4.10
N ALA A 211 2.60 -15.82 -3.10
CA ALA A 211 2.89 -15.45 -1.72
C ALA A 211 4.23 -14.73 -1.55
N ASP A 212 5.25 -15.06 -2.35
CA ASP A 212 6.58 -14.43 -2.29
C ASP A 212 6.50 -12.91 -2.59
N TYR A 213 5.51 -12.50 -3.39
CA TYR A 213 5.32 -11.09 -3.77
C TYR A 213 4.20 -10.42 -2.98
N LEU A 214 3.17 -11.18 -2.58
CA LEU A 214 1.99 -10.62 -1.93
C LEU A 214 2.11 -10.55 -0.40
N ALA A 215 3.04 -11.27 0.22
CA ALA A 215 3.23 -11.27 1.67
C ALA A 215 3.48 -9.86 2.21
N THR A 216 4.36 -9.10 1.57
CA THR A 216 4.64 -7.70 1.92
C THR A 216 3.41 -6.82 1.77
N THR A 217 2.64 -7.03 0.70
CA THR A 217 1.40 -6.27 0.43
C THR A 217 0.35 -6.48 1.51
N TYR A 218 0.15 -7.72 1.98
CA TYR A 218 -0.79 -7.99 3.09
C TYR A 218 -0.33 -7.36 4.40
N PHE A 219 0.96 -7.35 4.67
CA PHE A 219 1.53 -6.67 5.84
C PHE A 219 1.30 -5.15 5.77
N ASP A 220 1.52 -4.53 4.62
CA ASP A 220 1.28 -3.11 4.38
C ASP A 220 -0.21 -2.75 4.52
N ILE A 221 -1.12 -3.59 4.01
CA ILE A 221 -2.56 -3.41 4.18
C ILE A 221 -2.94 -3.47 5.67
N ALA A 222 -2.39 -4.42 6.44
CA ALA A 222 -2.66 -4.54 7.86
C ALA A 222 -2.18 -3.30 8.64
N ILE A 223 -0.97 -2.80 8.36
CA ILE A 223 -0.44 -1.58 8.97
C ILE A 223 -1.33 -0.37 8.64
N ASN A 224 -1.72 -0.20 7.38
CA ASN A 224 -2.59 0.90 6.96
C ASN A 224 -3.96 0.84 7.66
N LEU A 225 -4.53 -0.36 7.82
CA LEU A 225 -5.79 -0.56 8.56
C LEU A 225 -5.64 -0.13 10.03
N VAL A 226 -4.56 -0.55 10.69
CA VAL A 226 -4.28 -0.16 12.08
C VAL A 226 -4.11 1.36 12.21
N MET A 227 -3.33 1.98 11.31
CA MET A 227 -3.14 3.43 11.26
C MET A 227 -4.47 4.18 11.09
N MET A 228 -5.36 3.69 10.22
CA MET A 228 -6.68 4.27 10.01
C MET A 228 -7.54 4.20 11.29
N VAL A 229 -7.55 3.06 11.98
CA VAL A 229 -8.28 2.90 13.25
C VAL A 229 -7.74 3.86 14.31
N VAL A 230 -6.43 3.96 14.46
CA VAL A 230 -5.78 4.91 15.40
C VAL A 230 -6.15 6.35 15.06
N ALA A 231 -6.13 6.75 13.79
CA ALA A 231 -6.51 8.09 13.37
C ALA A 231 -7.99 8.42 13.69
N ILE A 232 -8.90 7.45 13.49
CA ILE A 232 -10.31 7.60 13.85
C ILE A 232 -10.47 7.79 15.37
N LEU A 233 -9.81 6.96 16.19
CA LEU A 233 -9.87 7.08 17.64
C LEU A 233 -9.34 8.41 18.15
N LEU A 234 -8.21 8.88 17.60
CA LEU A 234 -7.66 10.20 17.92
C LEU A 234 -8.63 11.32 17.52
N SER A 235 -9.25 11.24 16.35
CA SER A 235 -10.25 12.21 15.89
C SER A 235 -11.46 12.29 16.83
N ILE A 236 -11.95 11.14 17.31
CA ILE A 236 -13.05 11.08 18.28
C ILE A 236 -12.63 11.74 19.60
N ILE A 237 -11.43 11.46 20.11
CA ILE A 237 -10.91 12.05 21.36
C ILE A 237 -10.82 13.57 21.21
N VAL A 238 -10.28 14.07 20.09
CA VAL A 238 -10.20 15.51 19.82
C VAL A 238 -11.58 16.14 19.74
N ALA A 239 -12.53 15.51 19.02
CA ALA A 239 -13.89 16.00 18.90
C ALA A 239 -14.61 16.06 20.25
N LEU A 240 -14.45 15.05 21.11
CA LEU A 240 -15.01 15.04 22.47
C LEU A 240 -14.38 16.13 23.34
N LYS A 241 -13.06 16.35 23.26
CA LYS A 241 -12.41 17.43 23.98
C LYS A 241 -12.92 18.80 23.53
N LEU A 242 -13.03 19.06 22.23
CA LEU A 242 -13.57 20.30 21.67
C LEU A 242 -15.03 20.51 22.08
N ALA A 243 -15.85 19.46 22.03
CA ALA A 243 -17.25 19.53 22.46
C ALA A 243 -17.37 19.91 23.95
N ASN A 244 -16.54 19.33 24.82
CA ASN A 244 -16.59 19.59 26.24
C ASN A 244 -15.97 20.95 26.63
N SER A 245 -14.90 21.39 25.96
CA SER A 245 -14.18 22.61 26.33
C SER A 245 -14.72 23.88 25.66
N ILE A 246 -15.38 23.77 24.51
CA ILE A 246 -15.89 24.93 23.78
C ILE A 246 -17.43 24.90 23.67
N SER A 247 -17.98 23.85 23.06
CA SER A 247 -19.41 23.85 22.69
C SER A 247 -20.34 23.83 23.90
N ARG A 248 -20.01 23.05 24.95
CA ARG A 248 -20.85 22.98 26.14
C ARG A 248 -20.90 24.28 26.94
N PRO A 249 -19.76 24.92 27.29
CA PRO A 249 -19.77 26.21 27.97
C PRO A 249 -20.50 27.30 27.16
N MET A 250 -20.22 27.39 25.86
CA MET A 250 -20.92 28.36 25.01
C MET A 250 -22.43 28.17 25.01
N LYS A 251 -22.91 26.92 24.92
CA LYS A 251 -24.33 26.62 24.99
C LYS A 251 -24.91 26.98 26.34
N ALA A 252 -24.20 26.68 27.43
CA ALA A 252 -24.65 27.03 28.79
C ALA A 252 -24.77 28.55 28.98
N CYS A 253 -23.83 29.35 28.46
CA CYS A 253 -23.91 30.81 28.46
C CYS A 253 -25.12 31.30 27.65
N ALA A 254 -25.31 30.76 26.43
CA ALA A 254 -26.46 31.14 25.57
C ALA A 254 -27.80 30.81 26.23
N ASP A 255 -27.94 29.62 26.83
CA ASP A 255 -29.15 29.20 27.54
C ASP A 255 -29.39 30.08 28.79
N ARG A 256 -28.34 30.46 29.52
CA ARG A 256 -28.42 31.38 30.66
C ARG A 256 -28.86 32.80 30.25
N MET A 257 -28.28 33.32 29.15
CA MET A 257 -28.67 34.61 28.60
C MET A 257 -30.13 34.63 28.14
N ARG A 258 -30.61 33.54 27.53
CA ARG A 258 -32.02 33.43 27.13
C ARG A 258 -32.95 33.47 28.34
N ARG A 259 -32.64 32.76 29.42
CA ARG A 259 -33.43 32.81 30.69
C ARG A 259 -33.42 34.21 31.31
N LEU A 260 -32.28 34.92 31.20
CA LEU A 260 -32.21 36.30 31.67
C LEU A 260 -33.17 37.21 30.90
N VAL A 261 -33.27 37.04 29.60
CA VAL A 261 -34.26 37.77 28.75
C VAL A 261 -35.70 37.41 29.12
N GLU A 262 -35.96 36.19 29.55
CA GLU A 262 -37.26 35.73 30.06
C GLU A 262 -37.54 36.24 31.50
N GLY A 263 -36.62 36.99 32.14
CA GLY A 263 -36.78 37.60 33.43
C GLY A 263 -36.29 36.69 34.63
N ASP A 264 -35.65 35.56 34.32
CA ASP A 264 -35.10 34.68 35.32
C ASP A 264 -33.76 35.21 35.85
N LEU A 265 -33.75 35.79 37.01
CA LEU A 265 -32.58 36.32 37.69
C LEU A 265 -31.97 35.33 38.72
N GLU A 266 -32.71 34.25 39.07
CA GLU A 266 -32.35 33.38 40.20
C GLU A 266 -31.61 32.10 39.73
N SER A 267 -31.82 31.66 38.50
CA SER A 267 -31.15 30.48 37.98
C SER A 267 -29.62 30.63 38.07
N PRO A 268 -28.90 29.54 38.41
CA PRO A 268 -27.46 29.58 38.60
C PRO A 268 -26.73 29.96 37.30
N VAL A 269 -25.64 30.70 37.45
CA VAL A 269 -24.72 31.03 36.36
C VAL A 269 -23.83 29.85 36.05
N PRO A 270 -23.37 29.67 34.77
CA PRO A 270 -22.43 28.61 34.45
C PRO A 270 -21.10 28.78 35.19
N GLU A 271 -20.52 27.64 35.62
CA GLU A 271 -19.19 27.65 36.24
C GLU A 271 -18.09 27.97 35.27
N VAL A 272 -17.09 28.73 35.70
CA VAL A 272 -15.89 29.07 34.91
C VAL A 272 -14.92 27.90 34.98
N VAL A 273 -14.89 27.08 33.92
CA VAL A 273 -14.07 25.83 33.86
C VAL A 273 -12.76 26.05 33.10
N SER A 274 -12.68 27.06 32.26
CA SER A 274 -11.51 27.31 31.39
C SER A 274 -10.89 28.68 31.68
N ARG A 275 -9.62 28.85 31.25
CA ARG A 275 -8.89 30.12 31.32
C ARG A 275 -8.70 30.79 29.96
N ASP A 276 -9.34 30.26 28.92
CA ASP A 276 -9.35 30.75 27.55
C ASP A 276 -10.52 31.70 27.29
N GLU A 277 -10.79 32.01 26.04
CA GLU A 277 -11.88 32.90 25.59
C GLU A 277 -13.26 32.37 26.04
N THR A 278 -13.41 31.07 26.17
CA THR A 278 -14.67 30.47 26.65
C THR A 278 -14.84 30.71 28.16
N GLY A 279 -13.76 30.66 28.91
CA GLY A 279 -13.74 31.00 30.32
C GLY A 279 -14.05 32.47 30.55
N MET A 280 -13.48 33.36 29.74
CA MET A 280 -13.77 34.79 29.78
C MET A 280 -15.24 35.09 29.47
N LEU A 281 -15.82 34.42 28.46
CA LEU A 281 -17.24 34.57 28.13
C LEU A 281 -18.13 34.10 29.29
N THR A 282 -17.79 32.96 29.90
CA THR A 282 -18.53 32.43 31.04
C THR A 282 -18.48 33.37 32.24
N GLN A 283 -17.30 33.90 32.53
CA GLN A 283 -17.09 34.90 33.59
C GLN A 283 -17.89 36.20 33.35
N SER A 284 -17.81 36.76 32.14
CA SER A 284 -18.58 37.96 31.77
C SER A 284 -20.08 37.74 31.83
N THR A 285 -20.57 36.51 31.45
CA THR A 285 -21.97 36.14 31.57
C THR A 285 -22.39 36.10 33.03
N ALA A 286 -21.57 35.54 33.92
CA ALA A 286 -21.82 35.52 35.35
C ALA A 286 -21.89 36.93 35.97
N GLU A 287 -20.90 37.77 35.68
CA GLU A 287 -20.85 39.17 36.17
C GLU A 287 -22.05 40.00 35.70
N LEU A 288 -22.50 39.78 34.43
CA LEU A 288 -23.66 40.46 33.87
C LEU A 288 -24.94 40.07 34.60
N VAL A 289 -25.15 38.75 34.74
CA VAL A 289 -26.36 38.23 35.46
C VAL A 289 -26.38 38.68 36.91
N GLU A 290 -25.26 38.61 37.62
CA GLU A 290 -25.18 38.98 39.03
C GLU A 290 -25.37 40.49 39.19
N GLY A 291 -24.71 41.33 38.36
CA GLY A 291 -24.86 42.79 38.40
C GLY A 291 -26.31 43.24 38.18
N LEU A 292 -26.96 42.67 37.14
CA LEU A 292 -28.41 42.93 36.89
C LEU A 292 -29.28 42.45 38.02
N SER A 293 -29.02 41.28 38.58
CA SER A 293 -29.82 40.73 39.69
C SER A 293 -29.73 41.62 40.94
N VAL A 294 -28.54 42.13 41.25
CA VAL A 294 -28.34 43.05 42.38
C VAL A 294 -29.11 44.37 42.16
N ILE A 295 -29.00 44.97 40.99
CA ILE A 295 -29.70 46.21 40.68
C ILE A 295 -31.23 46.03 40.70
N ILE A 296 -31.79 45.01 40.08
CA ILE A 296 -33.23 44.79 40.00
C ILE A 296 -33.79 44.44 41.41
N ARG A 297 -33.08 43.67 42.24
CA ARG A 297 -33.51 43.43 43.62
C ARG A 297 -33.49 44.69 44.45
N ASP A 298 -32.45 45.55 44.30
CA ASP A 298 -32.35 46.81 45.03
C ASP A 298 -33.46 47.79 44.59
N ILE A 299 -33.78 47.86 43.27
CA ILE A 299 -34.93 48.62 42.77
C ILE A 299 -36.23 48.12 43.39
N GLY A 300 -36.44 46.76 43.39
CA GLY A 300 -37.64 46.15 43.96
C GLY A 300 -37.74 46.44 45.46
N TYR A 301 -36.63 46.42 46.22
CA TYR A 301 -36.59 46.81 47.63
C TYR A 301 -36.98 48.26 47.82
N LEU A 302 -36.32 49.19 47.12
CA LEU A 302 -36.58 50.64 47.22
C LEU A 302 -38.05 50.99 46.90
N LEU A 303 -38.61 50.44 45.79
CA LEU A 303 -39.99 50.66 45.41
C LEU A 303 -40.96 50.01 46.38
N GLY A 304 -40.65 48.83 46.90
CA GLY A 304 -41.46 48.14 47.91
C GLY A 304 -41.57 48.92 49.20
N GLU A 305 -40.47 49.45 49.73
CA GLU A 305 -40.42 50.30 50.93
C GLU A 305 -41.21 51.59 50.69
N MET A 306 -41.01 52.26 49.54
CA MET A 306 -41.77 53.47 49.20
C MET A 306 -43.29 53.16 49.14
N ALA A 307 -43.69 52.04 48.58
CA ALA A 307 -45.09 51.63 48.58
C ALA A 307 -45.68 51.37 49.98
N ASN A 308 -44.83 50.94 50.91
CA ASN A 308 -45.16 50.80 52.34
C ASN A 308 -45.10 52.11 53.13
N GLN A 309 -44.99 53.26 52.45
CA GLN A 309 -44.89 54.58 53.03
C GLN A 309 -43.57 54.86 53.85
N ASN A 310 -42.60 53.97 53.68
CA ASN A 310 -41.27 54.16 54.25
C ASN A 310 -40.40 54.98 53.25
N LEU A 311 -40.27 56.26 53.49
CA LEU A 311 -39.46 57.16 52.66
C LEU A 311 -38.05 57.43 53.24
N ASP A 312 -37.75 56.89 54.46
CA ASP A 312 -36.39 56.95 55.01
C ASP A 312 -35.56 55.75 54.61
N ILE A 313 -35.34 55.61 53.33
CA ILE A 313 -34.61 54.51 52.72
C ILE A 313 -33.45 54.97 51.86
N GLN A 314 -32.42 54.12 51.73
CA GLN A 314 -31.30 54.30 50.84
C GLN A 314 -31.00 52.98 50.12
N SER A 315 -30.44 53.09 48.89
CA SER A 315 -29.94 51.89 48.17
C SER A 315 -28.91 51.18 49.01
N GLN A 316 -29.07 49.87 49.15
CA GLN A 316 -28.12 48.98 49.80
C GLN A 316 -26.94 48.63 48.90
N ASN A 317 -27.11 48.79 47.58
CA ASN A 317 -26.12 48.40 46.59
C ASN A 317 -25.77 49.55 45.64
N ARG A 318 -25.48 50.74 46.21
CA ARG A 318 -25.24 51.96 45.44
C ARG A 318 -24.11 51.83 44.39
N ASP A 319 -23.07 51.06 44.72
CA ASP A 319 -21.88 50.87 43.88
C ASP A 319 -22.17 49.93 42.65
N ALA A 320 -23.29 49.20 42.67
CA ALA A 320 -23.73 48.42 41.54
C ALA A 320 -24.29 49.25 40.41
N TYR A 321 -24.75 50.48 40.65
CA TYR A 321 -25.33 51.36 39.63
C TYR A 321 -24.20 52.11 38.88
N VAL A 322 -23.55 51.40 37.96
CA VAL A 322 -22.48 51.95 37.11
C VAL A 322 -23.01 52.38 35.74
N GLY A 323 -22.35 53.35 35.10
CA GLY A 323 -22.71 53.84 33.76
C GLY A 323 -24.16 54.36 33.70
N ASP A 324 -24.93 53.90 32.73
CA ASP A 324 -26.30 54.35 32.47
C ASP A 324 -27.29 53.95 33.58
N PHE A 325 -26.95 52.96 34.41
CA PHE A 325 -27.77 52.56 35.55
C PHE A 325 -27.85 53.65 36.65
N GLN A 326 -26.84 54.55 36.71
CA GLN A 326 -26.85 55.67 37.67
C GLN A 326 -28.07 56.56 37.52
N SER A 327 -28.58 56.72 36.31
CA SER A 327 -29.75 57.51 36.00
C SER A 327 -31.01 56.95 36.71
N ILE A 328 -31.13 55.61 36.80
CA ILE A 328 -32.22 54.92 37.51
C ILE A 328 -32.19 55.28 38.99
N LEU A 329 -31.04 55.15 39.64
CA LEU A 329 -30.88 55.45 41.03
C LEU A 329 -31.14 56.92 41.33
N HIS A 330 -30.71 57.83 40.45
CA HIS A 330 -30.98 59.26 40.55
C HIS A 330 -32.49 59.59 40.46
N SER A 331 -33.16 58.97 39.47
CA SER A 331 -34.60 59.13 39.32
C SER A 331 -35.40 58.62 40.52
N MET A 332 -35.00 57.49 41.10
CA MET A 332 -35.61 56.97 42.33
C MET A 332 -35.40 57.88 43.54
N ARG A 333 -34.21 58.48 43.69
CA ARG A 333 -33.93 59.48 44.72
C ARG A 333 -34.81 60.70 44.58
N ASN A 334 -34.91 61.24 43.38
CA ASN A 334 -35.78 62.39 43.11
C ASN A 334 -37.24 62.06 43.44
N MET A 335 -37.74 60.93 42.97
CA MET A 335 -39.09 60.46 43.31
C MET A 335 -39.34 60.36 44.83
N LYS A 336 -38.35 59.85 45.58
CA LYS A 336 -38.38 59.79 47.05
C LYS A 336 -38.49 61.18 47.63
N VAL A 337 -37.67 62.16 47.20
CA VAL A 337 -37.66 63.54 47.70
C VAL A 337 -39.00 64.21 47.45
N GLU A 338 -39.47 64.17 46.17
CA GLU A 338 -40.74 64.80 45.79
C GLU A 338 -41.95 64.17 46.56
N LEU A 339 -42.00 62.84 46.72
CA LEU A 339 -43.05 62.22 47.53
C LEU A 339 -42.99 62.66 49.00
N SER A 340 -41.76 62.80 49.56
CA SER A 340 -41.61 63.30 50.96
C SER A 340 -42.07 64.73 51.09
N GLU A 341 -41.78 65.59 50.13
CA GLU A 341 -42.24 66.98 50.12
C GLU A 341 -43.77 67.10 50.00
N ILE A 342 -44.38 66.29 49.10
CA ILE A 342 -45.84 66.25 48.92
C ILE A 342 -46.52 65.81 50.24
N LEU A 343 -46.00 64.75 50.91
CA LEU A 343 -46.55 64.27 52.16
C LEU A 343 -46.42 65.31 53.27
N LEU A 344 -45.28 66.02 53.36
CA LEU A 344 -45.10 67.12 54.29
C LEU A 344 -46.10 68.28 54.02
N GLN A 345 -46.34 68.64 52.77
CA GLN A 345 -47.32 69.65 52.38
C GLN A 345 -48.73 69.22 52.75
N ILE A 346 -49.07 67.94 52.51
CA ILE A 346 -50.39 67.38 52.88
C ILE A 346 -50.56 67.45 54.41
N ASN A 347 -49.52 67.04 55.16
CA ASN A 347 -49.60 67.10 56.62
C ASN A 347 -49.76 68.53 57.13
N THR A 348 -48.95 69.48 56.60
CA THR A 348 -49.06 70.89 56.93
C THR A 348 -50.46 71.48 56.58
N SER A 349 -50.98 71.11 55.41
CA SER A 349 -52.30 71.54 55.00
C SER A 349 -53.42 70.93 55.88
N ALA A 350 -53.28 69.67 56.29
CA ALA A 350 -54.19 69.02 57.21
C ALA A 350 -54.17 69.63 58.58
N GLU A 351 -53.00 70.02 59.09
CA GLU A 351 -52.84 70.77 60.38
C GLU A 351 -53.50 72.14 60.31
N GLN A 352 -53.30 72.88 59.16
CA GLN A 352 -53.99 74.17 58.92
C GLN A 352 -55.52 74.01 58.87
N VAL A 353 -56.01 72.99 58.18
CA VAL A 353 -57.46 72.71 58.16
C VAL A 353 -58.00 72.39 59.54
N SER A 354 -57.28 71.56 60.26
CA SER A 354 -57.62 71.19 61.67
C SER A 354 -57.67 72.42 62.61
N SER A 355 -56.62 73.27 62.49
CA SER A 355 -56.57 74.53 63.25
C SER A 355 -57.66 75.51 62.88
N ALA A 356 -57.94 75.70 61.57
CA ALA A 356 -59.01 76.53 61.09
C ALA A 356 -60.41 75.97 61.56
N SER A 357 -60.55 74.67 61.53
CA SER A 357 -61.79 74.01 62.01
C SER A 357 -61.99 74.21 63.54
N SER A 358 -60.96 74.13 64.28
CA SER A 358 -60.96 74.42 65.73
C SER A 358 -61.29 75.90 66.01
N GLN A 359 -60.75 76.79 65.25
CA GLN A 359 -61.03 78.22 65.34
C GLN A 359 -62.44 78.59 65.02
N VAL A 360 -63.03 77.99 63.98
CA VAL A 360 -64.44 78.12 63.61
C VAL A 360 -65.29 77.55 64.70
N SER A 361 -64.99 76.41 65.25
CA SER A 361 -65.73 75.80 66.40
C SER A 361 -65.68 76.65 67.60
N SER A 362 -64.60 77.31 67.99
CA SER A 362 -64.47 78.22 69.11
C SER A 362 -65.15 79.60 68.89
N SER A 363 -65.37 80.02 67.67
CA SER A 363 -66.00 81.27 67.30
C SER A 363 -67.59 81.12 67.22
N ALA A 364 -68.03 79.87 67.18
CA ALA A 364 -69.49 79.48 67.12
C ALA A 364 -70.11 79.23 68.47
N GLN A 365 -69.27 79.21 69.55
CA GLN A 365 -69.75 79.19 70.95
C GLN A 365 -69.79 80.63 71.48
#